data_1b408a6f9e3429e95ff734803d604eb7
#
_entry.id   1b408a6f9e3429e95ff734803d604eb7
#
_cell.length_a   1.000
_cell.length_b   1.000
_cell.length_c   1.000
_cell.angle_alpha   90.00
_cell.angle_beta   90.00
_cell.angle_gamma   90.00
#
_symmetry.space_group_name_H-M   'P 1'
#
loop_
_entity.id
_entity.type
_entity.pdbx_description
1 polymer ?
#
loop_
_entity_poly.entity_id
_entity_poly.type
_entity_poly.pdbx_seq_one_letter_code
_entity_poly.pdbx_strand_id
1 'polypeptide(L)'
;MEKYKYFLKNIGLMTLSNFASKILSFLLVPLYTSVLTTADYGLYDIYTTTAFLLVPLLSGAVSQAALRFSMDADSDRRQVFSEAVRTFIRASLIVVVAVVINDWLNLVPLFNEYPIFFILYYVFCLLSDILLSFARGIDRIFDVAIAGIISSVVIIVLNVTLLLVLPMGYPVTLLQIFPRLSLYLSI
;
A
#
# COMPACT_ATOMS: atom_id res chain seq x y z
N MET A 1 16.68 -31.61 -6.53
CA MET A 1 15.37 -31.42 -7.22
C MET A 1 14.35 -30.72 -6.33
N GLU A 2 14.32 -30.93 -5.02
CA GLU A 2 13.36 -30.30 -4.10
C GLU A 2 13.48 -28.76 -4.02
N LYS A 3 14.70 -28.22 -4.00
CA LYS A 3 14.94 -26.78 -3.97
C LYS A 3 14.35 -26.04 -5.19
N TYR A 4 14.46 -26.62 -6.39
CA TYR A 4 13.88 -26.05 -7.61
C TYR A 4 12.34 -26.09 -7.58
N LYS A 5 11.76 -27.14 -7.03
CA LYS A 5 10.31 -27.27 -6.89
C LYS A 5 9.75 -26.25 -5.92
N TYR A 6 10.42 -26.04 -4.79
CA TYR A 6 10.10 -25.00 -3.82
C TYR A 6 10.21 -23.60 -4.42
N PHE A 7 11.31 -23.32 -5.13
CA PHE A 7 11.54 -22.05 -5.80
C PHE A 7 10.48 -21.74 -6.86
N LEU A 8 10.17 -22.70 -7.75
CA LEU A 8 9.14 -22.54 -8.76
C LEU A 8 7.74 -22.36 -8.16
N LYS A 9 7.43 -23.07 -7.07
CA LYS A 9 6.16 -22.90 -6.35
C LYS A 9 6.03 -21.49 -5.79
N ASN A 10 7.07 -20.96 -5.16
CA ASN A 10 7.05 -19.61 -4.56
C ASN A 10 6.96 -18.52 -5.63
N ILE A 11 7.70 -18.64 -6.74
CA ILE A 11 7.57 -17.72 -7.88
C ILE A 11 6.15 -17.80 -8.46
N GLY A 12 5.62 -19.00 -8.67
CA GLY A 12 4.26 -19.17 -9.19
C GLY A 12 3.20 -18.51 -8.29
N LEU A 13 3.29 -18.70 -6.98
CA LEU A 13 2.38 -18.09 -6.01
C LEU A 13 2.48 -16.56 -6.00
N MET A 14 3.69 -16.01 -6.01
CA MET A 14 3.90 -14.56 -6.06
C MET A 14 3.40 -13.96 -7.38
N THR A 15 3.69 -14.62 -8.50
CA THR A 15 3.23 -14.18 -9.81
C THR A 15 1.70 -14.21 -9.89
N LEU A 16 1.08 -15.29 -9.43
CA LEU A 16 -0.37 -15.42 -9.41
C LEU A 16 -1.04 -14.36 -8.53
N SER A 17 -0.51 -14.11 -7.34
CA SER A 17 -1.01 -13.08 -6.43
C SER A 17 -0.92 -11.68 -7.04
N ASN A 18 0.24 -11.33 -7.63
CA ASN A 18 0.43 -10.04 -8.28
C ASN A 18 -0.46 -9.87 -9.52
N PHE A 19 -0.61 -10.94 -10.31
CA PHE A 19 -1.43 -10.93 -11.51
C PHE A 19 -2.92 -10.79 -11.17
N ALA A 20 -3.39 -11.56 -10.18
CA ALA A 20 -4.75 -11.43 -9.67
C ALA A 20 -5.05 -10.00 -9.20
N SER A 21 -4.17 -9.41 -8.38
CA SER A 21 -4.33 -8.04 -7.90
C SER A 21 -4.38 -7.01 -9.05
N LYS A 22 -3.60 -7.19 -10.10
CA LYS A 22 -3.59 -6.30 -11.26
C LYS A 22 -4.84 -6.43 -12.13
N ILE A 23 -5.31 -7.66 -12.38
CA ILE A 23 -6.58 -7.90 -13.09
C ILE A 23 -7.73 -7.26 -12.31
N LEU A 24 -7.77 -7.44 -10.99
CA LEU A 24 -8.82 -6.90 -10.15
C LEU A 24 -8.82 -5.37 -10.18
N SER A 25 -7.63 -4.74 -10.11
CA SER A 25 -7.50 -3.28 -10.26
C SER A 25 -7.98 -2.82 -11.62
N PHE A 26 -7.67 -3.55 -12.68
CA PHE A 26 -8.13 -3.24 -14.04
C PHE A 26 -9.64 -3.33 -14.18
N LEU A 27 -10.28 -4.34 -13.56
CA LEU A 27 -11.74 -4.49 -13.58
C LEU A 27 -12.46 -3.38 -12.81
N LEU A 28 -11.80 -2.74 -11.84
CA LEU A 28 -12.37 -1.61 -11.11
C LEU A 28 -12.34 -0.30 -11.91
N VAL A 29 -11.49 -0.16 -12.94
CA VAL A 29 -11.41 1.07 -13.75
C VAL A 29 -12.75 1.44 -14.41
N PRO A 30 -13.45 0.53 -15.12
CA PRO A 30 -14.77 0.84 -15.67
C PRO A 30 -15.78 1.23 -14.60
N LEU A 31 -15.73 0.62 -13.42
CA LEU A 31 -16.60 0.97 -12.30
C LEU A 31 -16.34 2.40 -11.83
N TYR A 32 -15.07 2.77 -11.65
CA TYR A 32 -14.71 4.13 -11.25
C TYR A 32 -15.13 5.17 -12.28
N THR A 33 -14.88 4.90 -13.56
CA THR A 33 -15.23 5.83 -14.63
C THR A 33 -16.73 5.97 -14.87
N SER A 34 -17.55 5.01 -14.44
CA SER A 34 -19.01 5.08 -14.54
C SER A 34 -19.68 5.80 -13.38
N VAL A 35 -19.04 5.84 -12.21
CA VAL A 35 -19.63 6.37 -10.96
C VAL A 35 -19.00 7.69 -10.53
N LEU A 36 -17.68 7.84 -10.73
CA LEU A 36 -16.96 9.04 -10.32
C LEU A 36 -16.96 10.11 -11.41
N THR A 37 -16.95 11.37 -10.99
CA THR A 37 -16.67 12.47 -11.91
C THR A 37 -15.20 12.43 -12.36
N THR A 38 -14.89 13.05 -13.48
CA THR A 38 -13.50 13.14 -13.97
C THR A 38 -12.59 13.85 -12.96
N ALA A 39 -13.13 14.81 -12.21
CA ALA A 39 -12.40 15.54 -11.18
C ALA A 39 -12.06 14.62 -9.99
N ASP A 40 -13.03 13.84 -9.48
CA ASP A 40 -12.82 12.92 -8.36
C ASP A 40 -11.82 11.81 -8.71
N TYR A 41 -11.93 11.27 -9.93
CA TYR A 41 -10.98 10.26 -10.41
C TYR A 41 -9.58 10.84 -10.57
N GLY A 42 -9.46 12.07 -11.09
CA GLY A 42 -8.20 12.79 -11.21
C GLY A 42 -7.54 13.05 -9.85
N LEU A 43 -8.32 13.47 -8.85
CA LEU A 43 -7.85 13.68 -7.48
C LEU A 43 -7.31 12.37 -6.87
N TYR A 44 -8.08 11.29 -7.02
CA TYR A 44 -7.66 9.96 -6.59
C TYR A 44 -6.34 9.52 -7.24
N ASP A 45 -6.21 9.69 -8.55
CA ASP A 45 -4.99 9.28 -9.28
C ASP A 45 -3.77 10.08 -8.84
N ILE A 46 -3.92 11.40 -8.65
CA ILE A 46 -2.82 12.25 -8.15
C ILE A 46 -2.40 11.83 -6.73
N TYR A 47 -3.36 11.58 -5.82
CA TYR A 47 -3.05 11.17 -4.45
C TYR A 47 -2.32 9.83 -4.42
N THR A 48 -2.80 8.86 -5.17
CA THR A 48 -2.19 7.53 -5.23
C THR A 48 -0.81 7.55 -5.86
N THR A 49 -0.66 8.23 -6.99
CA THR A 49 0.62 8.35 -7.70
C THR A 49 1.64 9.10 -6.86
N THR A 50 1.24 10.21 -6.21
CA THR A 50 2.13 10.97 -5.32
C THR A 50 2.57 10.13 -4.13
N ALA A 51 1.67 9.38 -3.49
CA ALA A 51 2.05 8.50 -2.40
C ALA A 51 3.02 7.40 -2.85
N PHE A 52 2.80 6.78 -4.02
CA PHE A 52 3.73 5.78 -4.58
C PHE A 52 5.12 6.33 -4.87
N LEU A 53 5.23 7.59 -5.27
CA LEU A 53 6.52 8.26 -5.46
C LEU A 53 7.19 8.62 -4.13
N LEU A 54 6.41 9.13 -3.18
CA LEU A 54 6.94 9.57 -1.89
C LEU A 54 7.36 8.40 -0.99
N VAL A 55 6.70 7.24 -1.07
CA VAL A 55 7.05 6.06 -0.26
C VAL A 55 8.51 5.69 -0.40
N PRO A 56 9.05 5.33 -1.56
CA PRO A 56 10.47 4.99 -1.68
C PRO A 56 11.40 6.19 -1.47
N LEU A 57 10.98 7.39 -1.87
CA LEU A 57 11.80 8.60 -1.76
C LEU A 57 12.07 8.99 -0.29
N LEU A 58 11.03 9.08 0.53
CA LEU A 58 11.16 9.52 1.91
C LEU A 58 11.62 8.42 2.87
N SER A 59 11.33 7.16 2.54
CA SER A 59 11.80 6.02 3.33
C SER A 59 13.21 5.55 2.96
N GLY A 60 13.82 6.12 1.90
CA GLY A 60 15.10 5.63 1.40
C GLY A 60 15.05 4.16 0.97
N ALA A 61 13.89 3.71 0.46
CA ALA A 61 13.63 2.32 0.07
C ALA A 61 13.87 1.29 1.22
N VAL A 62 13.53 1.68 2.45
CA VAL A 62 13.74 0.86 3.65
C VAL A 62 13.06 -0.52 3.56
N SER A 63 11.95 -0.64 2.85
CA SER A 63 11.26 -1.91 2.60
C SER A 63 12.15 -2.91 1.85
N GLN A 64 12.90 -2.44 0.86
CA GLN A 64 13.87 -3.28 0.12
C GLN A 64 15.07 -3.66 1.01
N ALA A 65 15.53 -2.73 1.83
CA ALA A 65 16.57 -3.01 2.83
C ALA A 65 16.08 -4.05 3.87
N ALA A 66 14.86 -3.89 4.37
CA ALA A 66 14.25 -4.84 5.31
C ALA A 66 14.13 -6.24 4.70
N LEU A 67 13.72 -6.35 3.43
CA LEU A 67 13.70 -7.63 2.71
C LEU A 67 15.10 -8.26 2.66
N ARG A 68 16.09 -7.52 2.18
CA ARG A 68 17.45 -8.01 1.98
C ARG A 68 18.10 -8.47 3.29
N PHE A 69 18.09 -7.59 4.31
CA PHE A 69 18.74 -7.90 5.59
C PHE A 69 18.00 -8.96 6.42
N SER A 70 16.69 -9.11 6.24
CA SER A 70 15.95 -10.20 6.90
C SER A 70 16.23 -11.58 6.30
N MET A 71 16.74 -11.63 5.06
CA MET A 71 17.18 -12.89 4.41
C MET A 71 18.60 -13.31 4.82
N ASP A 72 19.39 -12.39 5.37
CA ASP A 72 20.76 -12.66 5.79
C ASP A 72 20.77 -13.44 7.11
N ALA A 73 21.47 -14.58 7.14
CA ALA A 73 21.53 -15.47 8.29
C ALA A 73 22.25 -14.85 9.49
N ASP A 74 23.19 -13.93 9.25
CA ASP A 74 23.99 -13.27 10.27
C ASP A 74 23.33 -12.01 10.83
N SER A 75 22.22 -11.55 10.26
CA SER A 75 21.55 -10.33 10.70
C SER A 75 20.55 -10.58 11.82
N ASP A 76 20.52 -9.67 12.80
CA ASP A 76 19.49 -9.65 13.84
C ASP A 76 18.17 -9.10 13.26
N ARG A 77 17.23 -10.00 13.00
CA ARG A 77 15.89 -9.66 12.48
C ARG A 77 15.17 -8.61 13.32
N ARG A 78 15.37 -8.62 14.63
CA ARG A 78 14.78 -7.65 15.55
C ARG A 78 15.34 -6.26 15.32
N GLN A 79 16.65 -6.17 15.09
CA GLN A 79 17.29 -4.90 14.77
C GLN A 79 16.84 -4.37 13.42
N VAL A 80 16.78 -5.22 12.38
CA VAL A 80 16.27 -4.85 11.04
C VAL A 80 14.86 -4.30 11.13
N PHE A 81 13.97 -4.97 11.84
CA PHE A 81 12.60 -4.50 12.02
C PHE A 81 12.53 -3.17 12.79
N SER A 82 13.33 -3.02 13.85
CA SER A 82 13.39 -1.78 14.63
C SER A 82 13.84 -0.58 13.78
N GLU A 83 14.84 -0.75 12.92
CA GLU A 83 15.30 0.31 12.02
C GLU A 83 14.25 0.64 10.94
N ALA A 84 13.55 -0.37 10.43
CA ALA A 84 12.44 -0.16 9.51
C ALA A 84 11.30 0.65 10.16
N VAL A 85 10.95 0.35 11.41
CA VAL A 85 9.93 1.10 12.18
C VAL A 85 10.39 2.53 12.46
N ARG A 86 11.64 2.75 12.83
CA ARG A 86 12.17 4.11 13.02
C ARG A 86 12.10 4.94 11.74
N THR A 87 12.45 4.33 10.61
CA THR A 87 12.38 5.00 9.31
C THR A 87 10.93 5.27 8.90
N PHE A 88 10.01 4.33 9.18
CA PHE A 88 8.58 4.52 9.02
C PHE A 88 8.07 5.76 9.77
N ILE A 89 8.42 5.89 11.05
CA ILE A 89 8.00 7.03 11.88
C ILE A 89 8.57 8.34 11.32
N ARG A 90 9.86 8.38 10.93
CA ARG A 90 10.49 9.57 10.36
C ARG A 90 9.84 9.99 9.04
N ALA A 91 9.65 9.06 8.12
CA ALA A 91 9.04 9.33 6.82
C ALA A 91 7.57 9.78 6.96
N SER A 92 6.82 9.15 7.87
CA SER A 92 5.44 9.55 8.16
C SER A 92 5.37 10.97 8.76
N LEU A 93 6.28 11.29 9.67
CA LEU A 93 6.36 12.64 10.27
C LEU A 93 6.68 13.70 9.21
N ILE A 94 7.61 13.42 8.30
CA ILE A 94 7.96 14.32 7.19
C ILE A 94 6.72 14.63 6.34
N VAL A 95 5.92 13.61 5.99
CA VAL A 95 4.70 13.82 5.20
C VAL A 95 3.66 14.63 5.97
N VAL A 96 3.46 14.36 7.25
CA VAL A 96 2.54 15.15 8.09
C VAL A 96 2.95 16.61 8.10
N VAL A 97 4.23 16.88 8.35
CA VAL A 97 4.76 18.26 8.36
C VAL A 97 4.61 18.91 6.97
N ALA A 98 4.92 18.18 5.90
CA ALA A 98 4.81 18.71 4.53
C ALA A 98 3.35 19.07 4.19
N VAL A 99 2.39 18.21 4.57
CA VAL A 99 0.95 18.47 4.34
C VAL A 99 0.47 19.68 5.17
N VAL A 100 0.88 19.79 6.43
CA VAL A 100 0.54 20.94 7.28
C VAL A 100 1.12 22.23 6.71
N ILE A 101 2.36 22.22 6.24
CA ILE A 101 2.98 23.39 5.58
C ILE A 101 2.24 23.73 4.28
N ASN A 102 1.86 22.72 3.50
CA ASN A 102 1.09 22.92 2.27
C ASN A 102 -0.27 23.58 2.58
N ASP A 103 -0.97 23.11 3.60
CA ASP A 103 -2.26 23.67 4.03
C ASP A 103 -2.11 25.13 4.47
N TRP A 104 -1.05 25.44 5.22
CA TRP A 104 -0.80 26.81 5.71
C TRP A 104 -0.38 27.78 4.60
N LEU A 105 0.51 27.34 3.68
CA LEU A 105 1.04 28.18 2.59
C LEU A 105 0.18 28.11 1.31
N ASN A 106 -0.78 27.18 1.26
CA ASN A 106 -1.65 26.92 0.10
C ASN A 106 -0.86 26.74 -1.22
N LEU A 107 0.29 26.01 -1.14
CA LEU A 107 1.19 25.80 -2.28
C LEU A 107 0.55 24.96 -3.38
N VAL A 108 -0.12 23.90 -2.99
CA VAL A 108 -0.83 22.99 -3.88
C VAL A 108 -2.25 22.78 -3.34
N PRO A 109 -3.23 23.60 -3.80
CA PRO A 109 -4.61 23.59 -3.27
C PRO A 109 -5.28 22.20 -3.32
N LEU A 110 -4.89 21.37 -4.29
CA LEU A 110 -5.44 20.03 -4.46
C LEU A 110 -5.26 19.13 -3.23
N PHE A 111 -4.14 19.24 -2.50
CA PHE A 111 -3.89 18.46 -1.29
C PHE A 111 -4.59 19.02 -0.05
N ASN A 112 -5.14 20.25 -0.12
CA ASN A 112 -5.90 20.85 0.96
C ASN A 112 -7.36 20.38 0.97
N GLU A 113 -7.81 19.71 -0.09
CA GLU A 113 -9.18 19.22 -0.18
C GLU A 113 -9.44 18.08 0.82
N TYR A 114 -8.49 17.13 0.92
CA TYR A 114 -8.58 15.99 1.84
C TYR A 114 -7.21 15.64 2.47
N PRO A 115 -6.60 16.53 3.26
CA PRO A 115 -5.23 16.37 3.75
C PRO A 115 -5.07 15.13 4.66
N ILE A 116 -6.04 14.87 5.53
CA ILE A 116 -6.02 13.74 6.45
C ILE A 116 -6.04 12.41 5.68
N PHE A 117 -6.81 12.32 4.60
CA PHE A 117 -6.88 11.10 3.79
C PHE A 117 -5.58 10.83 3.06
N PHE A 118 -4.92 11.85 2.55
CA PHE A 118 -3.61 11.69 1.93
C PHE A 118 -2.57 11.17 2.92
N ILE A 119 -2.52 11.76 4.14
CA ILE A 119 -1.63 11.32 5.21
C ILE A 119 -1.89 9.85 5.56
N LEU A 120 -3.15 9.49 5.81
CA LEU A 120 -3.51 8.11 6.14
C LEU A 120 -3.15 7.15 5.01
N TYR A 121 -3.46 7.51 3.77
CA TYR A 121 -3.12 6.69 2.61
C TYR A 121 -1.61 6.45 2.51
N TYR A 122 -0.79 7.49 2.64
CA TYR A 122 0.68 7.38 2.63
C TYR A 122 1.20 6.47 3.75
N VAL A 123 0.75 6.73 4.99
CA VAL A 123 1.16 5.96 6.18
C VAL A 123 0.85 4.47 6.00
N PHE A 124 -0.35 4.14 5.54
CA PHE A 124 -0.73 2.75 5.29
C PHE A 124 0.01 2.13 4.10
N CYS A 125 0.29 2.89 3.04
CA CYS A 125 1.13 2.44 1.94
C CYS A 125 2.52 2.03 2.41
N LEU A 126 3.19 2.93 3.14
CA LEU A 126 4.55 2.68 3.63
C LEU A 126 4.58 1.53 4.63
N LEU A 127 3.63 1.48 5.57
CA LEU A 127 3.54 0.41 6.54
C LEU A 127 3.34 -0.96 5.87
N SER A 128 2.42 -1.03 4.89
CA SER A 128 2.19 -2.25 4.10
C SER A 128 3.45 -2.73 3.39
N ASP A 129 4.16 -1.80 2.74
CA ASP A 129 5.35 -2.12 1.96
C ASP A 129 6.47 -2.67 2.86
N ILE A 130 6.67 -2.09 4.04
CA ILE A 130 7.64 -2.57 5.04
C ILE A 130 7.27 -3.95 5.56
N LEU A 131 6.02 -4.15 6.01
CA LEU A 131 5.59 -5.42 6.59
C LEU A 131 5.62 -6.56 5.59
N LEU A 132 5.13 -6.34 4.36
CA LEU A 132 5.17 -7.35 3.30
C LEU A 132 6.60 -7.68 2.88
N SER A 133 7.49 -6.71 2.84
CA SER A 133 8.89 -6.92 2.50
C SER A 133 9.62 -7.67 3.61
N PHE A 134 9.38 -7.32 4.87
CA PHE A 134 9.93 -8.04 6.01
C PHE A 134 9.41 -9.48 6.08
N ALA A 135 8.11 -9.70 5.90
CA ALA A 135 7.51 -11.04 5.88
C ALA A 135 8.10 -11.93 4.78
N ARG A 136 8.36 -11.36 3.59
CA ARG A 136 9.09 -12.05 2.51
C ARG A 136 10.53 -12.40 2.91
N GLY A 137 11.20 -11.49 3.61
CA GLY A 137 12.58 -11.68 4.07
C GLY A 137 12.74 -12.81 5.11
N ILE A 138 11.72 -13.06 5.91
CA ILE A 138 11.70 -14.16 6.88
C ILE A 138 11.06 -15.46 6.34
N ASP A 139 10.96 -15.57 5.01
CA ASP A 139 10.43 -16.73 4.26
C ASP A 139 8.94 -17.04 4.47
N ARG A 140 8.13 -16.04 4.92
CA ARG A 140 6.67 -16.18 5.02
C ARG A 140 5.95 -15.84 3.71
N ILE A 141 6.47 -16.34 2.59
CA ILE A 141 5.98 -16.03 1.24
C ILE A 141 4.53 -16.47 1.04
N PHE A 142 4.15 -17.61 1.62
CA PHE A 142 2.78 -18.13 1.53
C PHE A 142 1.77 -17.20 2.22
N ASP A 143 2.10 -16.69 3.40
CA ASP A 143 1.24 -15.76 4.15
C ASP A 143 1.09 -14.44 3.40
N VAL A 144 2.17 -13.94 2.80
CA VAL A 144 2.14 -12.75 1.94
C VAL A 144 1.24 -12.94 0.72
N ALA A 145 1.29 -14.12 0.08
CA ALA A 145 0.43 -14.43 -1.06
C ALA A 145 -1.06 -14.48 -0.67
N ILE A 146 -1.38 -15.14 0.44
CA ILE A 146 -2.76 -15.19 0.98
C ILE A 146 -3.24 -13.79 1.34
N ALA A 147 -2.43 -13.02 2.07
CA ALA A 147 -2.73 -11.66 2.44
C ALA A 147 -3.02 -10.79 1.19
N GLY A 148 -2.24 -10.94 0.12
CA GLY A 148 -2.48 -10.25 -1.15
C GLY A 148 -3.83 -10.60 -1.79
N ILE A 149 -4.21 -11.88 -1.78
CA ILE A 149 -5.50 -12.33 -2.32
C ILE A 149 -6.66 -11.79 -1.47
N ILE A 150 -6.58 -11.94 -0.15
CA ILE A 150 -7.61 -11.43 0.77
C ILE A 150 -7.79 -9.92 0.59
N SER A 151 -6.70 -9.17 0.55
CA SER A 151 -6.75 -7.73 0.33
C SER A 151 -7.42 -7.36 -0.98
N SER A 152 -7.13 -8.08 -2.06
CA SER A 152 -7.74 -7.84 -3.36
C SER A 152 -9.24 -8.07 -3.32
N VAL A 153 -9.71 -9.13 -2.67
CA VAL A 153 -11.13 -9.41 -2.49
C VAL A 153 -11.81 -8.32 -1.65
N VAL A 154 -11.18 -7.94 -0.53
CA VAL A 154 -11.71 -6.89 0.37
C VAL A 154 -11.78 -5.54 -0.36
N ILE A 155 -10.76 -5.19 -1.16
CA ILE A 155 -10.77 -3.98 -2.01
C ILE A 155 -12.00 -3.98 -2.92
N ILE A 156 -12.28 -5.07 -3.62
CA ILE A 156 -13.40 -5.15 -4.55
C ILE A 156 -14.72 -5.02 -3.80
N VAL A 157 -14.91 -5.81 -2.76
CA VAL A 157 -16.16 -5.81 -1.99
C VAL A 157 -16.43 -4.41 -1.43
N LEU A 158 -15.43 -3.77 -0.84
CA LEU A 158 -15.59 -2.43 -0.30
C LEU A 158 -15.83 -1.40 -1.40
N ASN A 159 -15.08 -1.44 -2.51
CA ASN A 159 -15.29 -0.50 -3.62
C ASN A 159 -16.68 -0.65 -4.22
N VAL A 160 -17.10 -1.87 -4.54
CA VAL A 160 -18.44 -2.12 -5.09
C VAL A 160 -19.53 -1.68 -4.10
N THR A 161 -19.40 -2.05 -2.83
CA THR A 161 -20.40 -1.70 -1.82
C THR A 161 -20.50 -0.19 -1.62
N LEU A 162 -19.39 0.50 -1.45
CA LEU A 162 -19.39 1.93 -1.15
C LEU A 162 -19.77 2.79 -2.38
N LEU A 163 -19.35 2.40 -3.58
CA LEU A 163 -19.72 3.12 -4.80
C LEU A 163 -21.19 2.93 -5.19
N LEU A 164 -21.77 1.75 -4.92
CA LEU A 164 -23.16 1.44 -5.28
C LEU A 164 -24.16 1.80 -4.19
N VAL A 165 -23.79 1.66 -2.90
CA VAL A 165 -24.70 1.84 -1.76
C VAL A 165 -24.65 3.26 -1.20
N LEU A 166 -23.49 3.91 -1.24
CA LEU A 166 -23.29 5.29 -0.80
C LEU A 166 -22.93 6.15 -2.01
N PRO A 167 -23.92 6.71 -2.74
CA PRO A 167 -23.66 7.63 -3.85
C PRO A 167 -23.21 9.00 -3.31
N MET A 168 -22.29 9.00 -2.37
CA MET A 168 -21.61 10.19 -1.92
C MET A 168 -20.33 10.31 -2.73
N GLY A 169 -20.15 11.43 -3.42
CA GLY A 169 -18.90 11.81 -4.12
C GLY A 169 -17.71 12.00 -3.16
N TYR A 170 -17.63 11.16 -2.13
CA TYR A 170 -16.57 11.18 -1.14
C TYR A 170 -15.45 10.22 -1.49
N PRO A 171 -14.25 10.55 -1.10
CA PRO A 171 -13.05 10.10 -1.77
C PRO A 171 -12.93 8.58 -1.77
N VAL A 172 -12.87 8.02 -2.96
CA VAL A 172 -12.48 6.63 -3.24
C VAL A 172 -11.14 6.27 -2.58
N THR A 173 -10.35 7.27 -2.20
CA THR A 173 -9.14 7.15 -1.38
C THR A 173 -9.39 6.49 -0.02
N LEU A 174 -10.52 6.74 0.62
CA LEU A 174 -10.91 6.03 1.85
C LEU A 174 -11.08 4.54 1.64
N LEU A 175 -11.55 4.17 0.48
CA LEU A 175 -11.81 2.79 0.09
C LEU A 175 -10.54 1.95 -0.04
N GLN A 176 -9.41 2.56 -0.37
CA GLN A 176 -8.14 1.86 -0.50
C GLN A 176 -7.31 1.79 0.78
N ILE A 177 -7.69 2.55 1.82
CA ILE A 177 -7.06 2.45 3.14
C ILE A 177 -7.49 1.17 3.86
N PHE A 178 -8.78 0.85 3.79
CA PHE A 178 -9.36 -0.30 4.50
C PHE A 178 -8.79 -1.67 4.11
N PRO A 179 -8.57 -2.01 2.83
CA PRO A 179 -8.06 -3.32 2.47
C PRO A 179 -6.59 -3.52 2.83
N ARG A 180 -5.84 -2.42 2.91
CA ARG A 180 -4.47 -2.51 3.40
C ARG A 180 -4.41 -2.78 4.90
N LEU A 181 -5.41 -2.33 5.66
CA LEU A 181 -5.60 -2.67 7.08
C LEU A 181 -5.86 -4.16 7.31
N SER A 182 -6.61 -4.83 6.45
CA SER A 182 -6.89 -6.27 6.59
C SER A 182 -5.64 -7.14 6.42
N LEU A 183 -4.64 -6.65 5.71
CA LEU A 183 -3.32 -7.28 5.61
C LEU A 183 -2.60 -7.39 6.95
N TYR A 184 -2.83 -6.43 7.87
CA TYR A 184 -2.16 -6.41 9.17
C TYR A 184 -2.75 -7.34 10.19
N LEU A 185 -4.03 -7.68 10.04
CA LEU A 185 -4.73 -8.58 10.95
C LEU A 185 -4.47 -10.05 10.63
N SER A 186 -3.85 -10.36 9.48
CA SER A 186 -3.60 -11.74 9.01
C SER A 186 -2.13 -12.18 9.11
N ILE A 187 -1.19 -11.30 9.45
CA ILE A 187 0.25 -11.57 9.62
C ILE A 187 0.62 -11.57 11.10
#